data_f889452c75dc510cc43ad8ec5f034fcd
#
_entry.id   f889452c75dc510cc43ad8ec5f034fcd
#
_cell.length_a   1.000
_cell.length_b   1.000
_cell.length_c   1.000
_cell.angle_alpha   90.00
_cell.angle_beta   90.00
_cell.angle_gamma   90.00
#
_symmetry.space_group_name_H-M   'P 1'
#
loop_
_entity.id
_entity.type
_entity.pdbx_description
1 polymer ?
#
loop_
_entity_poly.entity_id
_entity_poly.type
_entity_poly.pdbx_seq_one_letter_code
_entity_poly.pdbx_strand_id
1 'polypeptide(L)'
;MAETTAANASAANASTIEVSSSSQDSYNLSDPLFLHPGENPGAVLTSQPLIGGENYPAWARSMRKSLIAKNKLGFIDGSLTISSSLVNSPIAAQAWVRADNMVGTWTINFVSPKLQESIIYRDTALEIWIDL
;
A
#
# COMPACT_ATOMS: atom_id res chain seq x y z
N MET A 1 -13.08 22.16 16.92
CA MET A 1 -12.98 22.31 16.14
C MET A 1 -13.31 21.83 15.81
N ALA A 2 -13.90 21.55 16.29
CA ALA A 2 -14.00 21.46 15.64
C ALA A 2 -14.60 21.03 15.74
N GLU A 3 -14.86 20.88 16.00
CA GLU A 3 -15.17 20.90 15.66
C GLU A 3 -15.65 20.53 15.60
N THR A 4 -16.21 20.62 16.13
CA THR A 4 -16.49 20.64 15.69
C THR A 4 -17.16 20.35 15.75
N THR A 5 -17.71 20.31 16.22
CA THR A 5 -18.06 20.38 15.82
C THR A 5 -18.74 20.10 15.76
N ALA A 6 -19.39 20.10 16.27
CA ALA A 6 -19.66 20.14 15.70
C ALA A 6 -20.19 19.94 15.81
N ALA A 7 -20.69 20.07 16.35
CA ALA A 7 -20.74 20.19 15.88
C ALA A 7 -21.30 19.87 16.02
N ASN A 8 -21.80 20.07 16.58
CA ASN A 8 -21.92 20.17 16.19
C ASN A 8 -22.55 19.64 16.00
N ALA A 9 -23.29 19.45 16.56
CA ALA A 9 -23.41 19.30 15.89
C ALA A 9 -23.95 19.05 15.80
N SER A 10 -24.48 19.08 16.27
CA SER A 10 -24.51 19.11 15.67
C SER A 10 -24.74 18.80 15.67
N ALA A 11 -25.16 18.68 16.29
CA ALA A 11 -24.82 18.69 15.75
C ALA A 11 -25.13 18.00 15.81
N ALA A 12 -25.74 17.83 16.44
CA ALA A 12 -25.54 17.47 16.01
C ALA A 12 -25.80 17.06 15.63
N ASN A 13 -26.25 17.03 15.86
CA ASN A 13 -26.13 16.72 15.10
C ASN A 13 -25.70 16.94 14.66
N ALA A 14 -26.06 17.11 14.90
CA ALA A 14 -25.28 17.23 14.02
C ALA A 14 -24.45 17.10 14.27
N SER A 15 -24.16 17.52 14.32
CA SER A 15 -23.06 17.33 14.45
C SER A 15 -22.42 16.11 14.65
N THR A 16 -22.60 15.43 14.73
CA THR A 16 -22.34 14.06 14.90
C THR A 16 -21.77 13.42 13.66
N ILE A 17 -22.25 13.75 12.54
CA ILE A 17 -21.87 13.17 11.26
C ILE A 17 -20.45 13.51 10.86
N GLU A 18 -20.05 14.69 11.20
CA GLU A 18 -18.69 15.13 10.88
C GLU A 18 -17.64 14.37 11.66
N VAL A 19 -17.94 14.06 12.90
CA VAL A 19 -17.03 13.25 13.71
C VAL A 19 -16.90 11.85 13.14
N SER A 20 -18.00 11.27 12.67
CA SER A 20 -17.97 9.96 12.05
C SER A 20 -17.11 9.94 10.81
N SER A 21 -17.19 10.98 10.01
CA SER A 21 -16.41 11.09 8.79
C SER A 21 -14.91 11.11 9.09
N SER A 22 -14.50 11.90 10.05
CA SER A 22 -13.10 11.96 10.48
C SER A 22 -12.61 10.61 10.99
N SER A 23 -13.44 9.94 11.77
CA SER A 23 -13.08 8.64 12.31
C SER A 23 -12.89 7.60 11.20
N GLN A 24 -13.75 7.63 10.20
CA GLN A 24 -13.64 6.70 9.08
C GLN A 24 -12.39 6.95 8.26
N ASP A 25 -12.04 8.21 8.05
CA ASP A 25 -10.82 8.54 7.34
C ASP A 25 -9.60 8.02 8.08
N SER A 26 -9.56 8.19 9.39
CA SER A 26 -8.46 7.67 10.20
C SER A 26 -8.39 6.15 10.14
N TYR A 27 -9.52 5.49 10.20
CA TYR A 27 -9.59 4.04 10.11
C TYR A 27 -9.05 3.56 8.75
N ASN A 28 -9.46 4.22 7.67
CA ASN A 28 -9.02 3.84 6.33
C ASN A 28 -7.51 4.01 6.17
N LEU A 29 -6.94 5.07 6.72
CA LEU A 29 -5.50 5.31 6.63
C LEU A 29 -4.69 4.24 7.35
N SER A 30 -5.26 3.61 8.39
CA SER A 30 -4.56 2.56 9.13
C SER A 30 -4.79 1.17 8.54
N ASP A 31 -5.69 1.03 7.56
CA ASP A 31 -5.99 -0.26 6.92
C ASP A 31 -5.00 -0.48 5.78
N PRO A 32 -4.18 -1.57 5.84
CA PRO A 32 -3.21 -1.81 4.76
C PRO A 32 -3.84 -2.11 3.41
N LEU A 33 -5.13 -2.46 3.36
CA LEU A 33 -5.82 -2.66 2.09
C LEU A 33 -6.24 -1.34 1.44
N PHE A 34 -6.21 -0.25 2.20
CA PHE A 34 -6.65 1.04 1.68
C PHE A 34 -5.59 1.65 0.77
N LEU A 35 -6.02 2.12 -0.41
CA LEU A 35 -5.17 2.90 -1.30
C LEU A 35 -5.61 4.35 -1.23
N HIS A 36 -4.70 5.21 -0.82
CA HIS A 36 -4.97 6.65 -0.76
C HIS A 36 -5.31 7.15 -2.17
N PRO A 37 -6.29 8.06 -2.30
CA PRO A 37 -6.68 8.55 -3.64
C PRO A 37 -5.53 9.16 -4.44
N GLY A 38 -4.49 9.66 -3.75
CA GLY A 38 -3.33 10.23 -4.42
C GLY A 38 -2.28 9.21 -4.86
N GLU A 39 -2.45 7.92 -4.52
CA GLU A 39 -1.49 6.92 -4.93
C GLU A 39 -1.62 6.61 -6.41
N ASN A 40 -0.48 6.33 -7.03
CA ASN A 40 -0.46 5.99 -8.45
C ASN A 40 0.73 5.08 -8.74
N PRO A 41 0.68 4.31 -9.84
CA PRO A 41 1.76 3.38 -10.19
C PRO A 41 3.10 4.06 -10.45
N GLY A 42 3.10 5.35 -10.76
CA GLY A 42 4.32 6.10 -11.04
C GLY A 42 4.98 6.71 -9.82
N ALA A 43 4.53 6.39 -8.61
CA ALA A 43 5.12 6.95 -7.40
C ALA A 43 6.60 6.58 -7.29
N VAL A 44 7.41 7.51 -6.82
CA VAL A 44 8.85 7.29 -6.68
C VAL A 44 9.14 6.78 -5.27
N LEU A 45 9.58 5.53 -5.17
CA LEU A 45 9.83 4.88 -3.89
C LEU A 45 11.32 4.84 -3.54
N THR A 46 12.18 4.93 -4.53
CA THR A 46 13.63 4.92 -4.33
C THR A 46 14.27 5.77 -5.41
N SER A 47 15.49 6.22 -5.17
CA SER A 47 16.16 7.12 -6.10
C SER A 47 16.84 6.38 -7.25
N GLN A 48 17.10 5.07 -7.10
CA GLN A 48 17.80 4.30 -8.12
C GLN A 48 17.17 2.93 -8.28
N PRO A 49 17.16 2.40 -9.53
CA PRO A 49 16.64 1.07 -9.77
C PRO A 49 17.61 -0.01 -9.28
N LEU A 50 17.08 -1.17 -9.00
CA LEU A 50 17.88 -2.35 -8.71
C LEU A 50 18.58 -2.79 -10.00
N ILE A 51 19.90 -2.89 -9.95
CA ILE A 51 20.71 -3.29 -11.10
C ILE A 51 21.19 -4.74 -10.92
N GLY A 52 21.52 -5.13 -9.70
CA GLY A 52 22.00 -6.46 -9.40
C GLY A 52 22.37 -6.59 -7.94
N GLY A 53 23.09 -7.67 -7.60
CA GLY A 53 23.42 -7.96 -6.22
C GLY A 53 24.18 -6.87 -5.50
N GLU A 54 24.96 -6.07 -6.25
CA GLU A 54 25.80 -5.04 -5.63
C GLU A 54 24.98 -3.93 -5.00
N ASN A 55 23.87 -3.52 -5.62
CA ASN A 55 23.06 -2.45 -5.05
C ASN A 55 21.79 -2.97 -4.38
N TYR A 56 21.63 -4.30 -4.27
CA TYR A 56 20.44 -4.88 -3.68
C TYR A 56 20.23 -4.47 -2.21
N PRO A 57 21.23 -4.53 -1.33
CA PRO A 57 21.00 -4.19 0.08
C PRO A 57 20.46 -2.77 0.27
N ALA A 58 21.05 -1.79 -0.40
CA ALA A 58 20.61 -0.41 -0.28
C ALA A 58 19.23 -0.21 -0.93
N TRP A 59 19.03 -0.81 -2.09
CA TRP A 59 17.76 -0.74 -2.80
C TRP A 59 16.64 -1.38 -1.97
N ALA A 60 16.87 -2.56 -1.43
CA ALA A 60 15.87 -3.28 -0.64
C ALA A 60 15.49 -2.50 0.60
N ARG A 61 16.49 -1.91 1.26
CA ARG A 61 16.22 -1.09 2.45
C ARG A 61 15.37 0.13 2.12
N SER A 62 15.70 0.79 1.02
CA SER A 62 14.97 1.98 0.59
C SER A 62 13.53 1.65 0.23
N MET A 63 13.33 0.57 -0.53
CA MET A 63 11.99 0.11 -0.92
C MET A 63 11.17 -0.27 0.31
N ARG A 64 11.76 -1.00 1.26
CA ARG A 64 11.05 -1.39 2.47
C ARG A 64 10.61 -0.18 3.28
N LYS A 65 11.50 0.80 3.43
CA LYS A 65 11.14 2.02 4.15
C LYS A 65 9.96 2.74 3.51
N SER A 66 9.97 2.83 2.18
CA SER A 66 8.86 3.46 1.47
C SER A 66 7.56 2.70 1.64
N LEU A 67 7.64 1.36 1.59
CA LEU A 67 6.44 0.53 1.76
C LEU A 67 5.92 0.57 3.19
N ILE A 68 6.81 0.66 4.18
CA ILE A 68 6.39 0.84 5.57
C ILE A 68 5.65 2.17 5.71
N ALA A 69 6.19 3.23 5.14
CA ALA A 69 5.56 4.55 5.21
C ALA A 69 4.18 4.56 4.56
N LYS A 70 3.97 3.73 3.56
CA LYS A 70 2.69 3.60 2.86
C LYS A 70 1.79 2.53 3.47
N ASN A 71 2.24 1.88 4.55
CA ASN A 71 1.53 0.76 5.19
C ASN A 71 1.27 -0.39 4.22
N LYS A 72 2.28 -0.72 3.41
CA LYS A 72 2.15 -1.75 2.37
C LYS A 72 3.23 -2.84 2.48
N LEU A 73 4.04 -2.85 3.54
CA LEU A 73 5.12 -3.84 3.66
C LEU A 73 4.59 -5.27 3.69
N GLY A 74 3.41 -5.49 4.26
CA GLY A 74 2.83 -6.82 4.39
C GLY A 74 2.65 -7.55 3.07
N PHE A 75 2.57 -6.80 1.96
CA PHE A 75 2.40 -7.40 0.63
C PHE A 75 3.68 -8.06 0.13
N ILE A 76 4.84 -7.68 0.67
CA ILE A 76 6.12 -8.25 0.20
C ILE A 76 6.80 -9.15 1.24
N ASP A 77 6.38 -9.08 2.51
CA ASP A 77 7.00 -9.92 3.54
C ASP A 77 6.17 -11.16 3.87
N GLY A 78 5.01 -11.31 3.23
CA GLY A 78 4.15 -12.48 3.42
C GLY A 78 3.22 -12.38 4.60
N SER A 79 3.23 -11.29 5.36
CA SER A 79 2.34 -11.14 6.51
C SER A 79 0.91 -10.79 6.10
N LEU A 80 0.69 -10.33 4.88
CA LEU A 80 -0.63 -9.97 4.39
C LEU A 80 -0.85 -10.58 3.01
N THR A 81 -1.44 -11.78 2.98
CA THR A 81 -1.77 -12.49 1.74
C THR A 81 -3.27 -12.44 1.52
N ILE A 82 -3.71 -12.92 0.34
CA ILE A 82 -5.14 -13.00 0.01
C ILE A 82 -5.90 -13.87 1.02
N SER A 83 -5.20 -14.78 1.71
CA SER A 83 -5.79 -15.69 2.69
C SER A 83 -5.75 -15.14 4.12
N SER A 84 -5.19 -13.96 4.34
CA SER A 84 -5.09 -13.39 5.68
C SER A 84 -6.47 -13.05 6.24
N SER A 85 -6.58 -13.05 7.57
CA SER A 85 -7.86 -12.81 8.25
C SER A 85 -8.43 -11.43 7.96
N LEU A 86 -7.59 -10.47 7.62
CA LEU A 86 -8.03 -9.13 7.26
C LEU A 86 -8.83 -9.14 5.95
N VAL A 87 -8.58 -10.14 5.09
CA VAL A 87 -9.27 -10.29 3.81
C VAL A 87 -10.47 -11.22 4.05
N ASN A 88 -11.54 -10.66 4.60
CA ASN A 88 -12.65 -11.45 5.13
C ASN A 88 -13.96 -11.27 4.37
N SER A 89 -13.92 -10.68 3.18
CA SER A 89 -15.11 -10.45 2.35
C SER A 89 -14.69 -10.32 0.90
N PRO A 90 -15.63 -10.46 -0.06
CA PRO A 90 -15.32 -10.23 -1.47
C PRO A 90 -14.80 -8.82 -1.75
N ILE A 91 -15.33 -7.82 -1.05
CA ILE A 91 -14.87 -6.45 -1.22
C ILE A 91 -13.43 -6.31 -0.72
N ALA A 92 -13.12 -6.92 0.42
CA ALA A 92 -11.75 -6.90 0.95
C ALA A 92 -10.79 -7.63 0.02
N ALA A 93 -11.24 -8.73 -0.60
CA ALA A 93 -10.41 -9.47 -1.56
C ALA A 93 -10.09 -8.60 -2.77
N GLN A 94 -11.07 -7.86 -3.29
CA GLN A 94 -10.83 -6.95 -4.41
C GLN A 94 -9.87 -5.83 -4.01
N ALA A 95 -10.02 -5.31 -2.80
CA ALA A 95 -9.12 -4.28 -2.29
C ALA A 95 -7.70 -4.82 -2.18
N TRP A 96 -7.56 -6.07 -1.71
CA TRP A 96 -6.24 -6.70 -1.61
C TRP A 96 -5.59 -6.82 -2.99
N VAL A 97 -6.34 -7.29 -3.98
CA VAL A 97 -5.81 -7.45 -5.34
C VAL A 97 -5.34 -6.10 -5.90
N ARG A 98 -6.13 -5.05 -5.70
CA ARG A 98 -5.73 -3.73 -6.19
C ARG A 98 -4.46 -3.22 -5.51
N ALA A 99 -4.40 -3.38 -4.19
CA ALA A 99 -3.23 -2.94 -3.44
C ALA A 99 -1.99 -3.77 -3.81
N ASP A 100 -2.16 -5.08 -3.96
CA ASP A 100 -1.07 -5.97 -4.36
C ASP A 100 -0.51 -5.58 -5.73
N ASN A 101 -1.40 -5.31 -6.68
CA ASN A 101 -0.97 -4.89 -8.01
C ASN A 101 -0.25 -3.54 -7.98
N MET A 102 -0.69 -2.64 -7.11
CA MET A 102 0.00 -1.36 -6.97
C MET A 102 1.43 -1.56 -6.43
N VAL A 103 1.58 -2.39 -5.38
CA VAL A 103 2.90 -2.68 -4.81
C VAL A 103 3.79 -3.37 -5.82
N GLY A 104 3.23 -4.33 -6.56
CA GLY A 104 3.96 -5.03 -7.62
C GLY A 104 4.45 -4.08 -8.69
N THR A 105 3.60 -3.18 -9.14
CA THR A 105 3.95 -2.20 -10.16
C THR A 105 5.04 -1.24 -9.67
N TRP A 106 4.92 -0.77 -8.43
CA TRP A 106 5.97 0.06 -7.84
C TRP A 106 7.31 -0.68 -7.84
N THR A 107 7.29 -1.96 -7.47
CA THR A 107 8.52 -2.75 -7.41
C THR A 107 9.14 -2.92 -8.80
N ILE A 108 8.32 -3.30 -9.78
CA ILE A 108 8.80 -3.51 -11.15
C ILE A 108 9.39 -2.22 -11.73
N ASN A 109 8.79 -1.08 -11.42
CA ASN A 109 9.25 0.20 -11.95
C ASN A 109 10.65 0.59 -11.46
N PHE A 110 11.12 -0.03 -10.37
CA PHE A 110 12.42 0.32 -9.79
C PHE A 110 13.42 -0.83 -9.88
N VAL A 111 13.27 -1.68 -10.90
CA VAL A 111 14.31 -2.65 -11.26
C VAL A 111 14.74 -2.37 -12.69
N SER A 112 15.99 -2.76 -13.03
CA SER A 112 16.52 -2.54 -14.36
C SER A 112 15.70 -3.32 -15.40
N PRO A 113 15.67 -2.86 -16.67
CA PRO A 113 14.90 -3.55 -17.71
C PRO A 113 15.25 -5.03 -17.84
N LYS A 114 16.50 -5.39 -17.65
CA LYS A 114 16.90 -6.78 -17.75
C LYS A 114 16.29 -7.64 -16.65
N LEU A 115 16.25 -7.11 -15.43
CA LEU A 115 15.63 -7.82 -14.32
C LEU A 115 14.10 -7.86 -14.46
N GLN A 116 13.50 -6.84 -15.08
CA GLN A 116 12.06 -6.84 -15.31
C GLN A 116 11.60 -8.04 -16.12
N GLU A 117 12.42 -8.50 -17.05
CA GLU A 117 12.06 -9.62 -17.91
C GLU A 117 11.77 -10.89 -17.13
N SER A 118 12.44 -11.08 -16.00
CA SER A 118 12.26 -12.30 -15.23
C SER A 118 11.10 -12.21 -14.24
N ILE A 119 10.70 -11.00 -13.84
CA ILE A 119 9.72 -10.84 -12.77
C ILE A 119 8.36 -10.34 -13.26
N ILE A 120 8.27 -9.85 -14.51
CA ILE A 120 7.04 -9.21 -14.99
C ILE A 120 5.87 -10.18 -15.07
N TYR A 121 6.14 -11.48 -15.13
CA TYR A 121 5.09 -12.49 -15.23
C TYR A 121 4.67 -13.09 -13.90
N ARG A 122 5.23 -12.58 -12.78
CA ARG A 122 4.81 -13.04 -11.45
C ARG A 122 3.47 -12.43 -11.09
N ASP A 123 2.65 -13.20 -10.35
CA ASP A 123 1.28 -12.79 -10.09
C ASP A 123 1.13 -11.86 -8.90
N THR A 124 1.97 -11.98 -7.87
CA THR A 124 1.83 -11.19 -6.66
C THR A 124 3.10 -10.42 -6.36
N ALA A 125 2.94 -9.35 -5.57
CA ALA A 125 4.09 -8.56 -5.13
C ALA A 125 5.09 -9.41 -4.35
N LEU A 126 4.61 -10.35 -3.54
CA LEU A 126 5.48 -11.25 -2.79
C LEU A 126 6.32 -12.11 -3.73
N GLU A 127 5.69 -12.67 -4.77
CA GLU A 127 6.42 -13.49 -5.74
C GLU A 127 7.47 -12.68 -6.48
N ILE A 128 7.13 -11.45 -6.85
CA ILE A 128 8.09 -10.54 -7.47
C ILE A 128 9.28 -10.31 -6.54
N TRP A 129 9.00 -10.03 -5.28
CA TRP A 129 10.04 -9.73 -4.31
C TRP A 129 10.95 -10.91 -4.04
N ILE A 130 10.38 -12.11 -3.91
CA ILE A 130 11.15 -13.32 -3.65
C ILE A 130 12.10 -13.61 -4.81
N ASP A 131 11.70 -13.29 -6.02
CA ASP A 131 12.49 -13.55 -7.23
C ASP A 131 13.63 -12.56 -7.42
N LEU A 132 13.67 -11.52 -6.63
CA LEU A 132 14.76 -10.54 -6.68
C LEU A 132 15.87 -10.93 -5.72
#